data_64b8f370c435f51af3e0e00a45907746
#
_entry.id   64b8f370c435f51af3e0e00a45907746
#
_cell.length_a   1.000
_cell.length_b   1.000
_cell.length_c   1.000
_cell.angle_alpha   90.00
_cell.angle_beta   90.00
_cell.angle_gamma   90.00
#
_symmetry.space_group_name_H-M   'P 1'
#
loop_
_entity.id
_entity.type
_entity.pdbx_description
1 polymer ?
#
loop_
_entity_poly.entity_id
_entity_poly.type
_entity_poly.pdbx_seq_one_letter_code
_entity_poly.pdbx_strand_id
1 'polypeptide(L)'
;MKEHYYFDNASTTWPKPEPVYRFMDAFFRSHGVNPGRAGHTLAVEAEQMIFETRRLLAQFFGFRGDPGRVVFTQNVTDALNIALFGLIESGDHIVTTRVEHNSVLRPLYHLERDRAVRVTRVGADAEGYVDPAAIRDALGPRTRVVVVNHGSNVLGSVQDLAAIGAAAREVGAVFVVDTAQSAGVIPIDMDALGIDVLCFTGHKGLLGPMGIGGMVVADGVEIRHMRVGGTGVDSISTFQPDAYPHRLEAGTGSIPGIAGLNAAQKWFADLGRGQPGAPTDADHATACGYALGRIESVEVEHIRRIQHALDAMDGITVHGPRGNRPRVATLAFNIDGLPATQVGEMLDADYHVCVRAGLHCAPLVHEDLGTAKILGAVRIAPGYFTDDDDLEHALGAIEELSQ
;
A
#
# COMPACT_ATOMS: atom_id res chain seq x y z
N MET A 1 5.62 25.98 -18.88
CA MET A 1 5.72 25.49 -17.48
C MET A 1 4.49 24.64 -17.20
N LYS A 2 4.65 23.52 -16.50
CA LYS A 2 3.52 22.75 -15.99
C LYS A 2 2.80 23.58 -14.93
N GLU A 3 1.49 23.31 -14.73
CA GLU A 3 0.70 23.99 -13.68
C GLU A 3 1.12 23.51 -12.28
N HIS A 4 1.53 22.24 -12.16
CA HIS A 4 2.02 21.62 -10.92
C HIS A 4 3.11 20.58 -11.18
N TYR A 5 4.06 20.49 -10.26
CA TYR A 5 5.12 19.48 -10.20
C TYR A 5 4.83 18.53 -9.05
N TYR A 6 4.33 17.32 -9.34
CA TYR A 6 3.71 16.47 -8.34
C TYR A 6 4.66 15.42 -7.74
N PHE A 7 4.99 15.57 -6.46
CA PHE A 7 5.88 14.71 -5.69
C PHE A 7 5.24 14.13 -4.42
N ASP A 8 3.91 14.04 -4.35
CA ASP A 8 3.20 13.42 -3.23
C ASP A 8 2.57 12.05 -3.61
N ASN A 9 3.26 11.27 -4.48
CA ASN A 9 2.77 9.97 -4.94
C ASN A 9 2.63 8.93 -3.82
N ALA A 10 3.37 9.07 -2.72
CA ALA A 10 3.19 8.22 -1.53
C ALA A 10 1.86 8.46 -0.78
N SER A 11 1.17 9.58 -1.01
CA SER A 11 -0.20 9.82 -0.53
C SER A 11 -1.24 9.27 -1.51
N THR A 12 -1.12 9.59 -2.78
CA THR A 12 -1.88 9.04 -3.91
C THR A 12 -1.10 9.30 -5.19
N THR A 13 -1.07 8.35 -6.11
CA THR A 13 -0.39 8.59 -7.40
C THR A 13 -1.20 9.53 -8.29
N TRP A 14 -0.52 10.42 -8.99
CA TRP A 14 -1.12 11.31 -10.00
C TRP A 14 -0.07 11.68 -11.06
N PRO A 15 -0.46 11.66 -12.37
CA PRO A 15 -1.76 11.22 -12.92
C PRO A 15 -1.93 9.68 -12.84
N LYS A 16 -3.13 9.20 -13.16
CA LYS A 16 -3.38 7.78 -13.44
C LYS A 16 -3.20 7.51 -14.94
N PRO A 17 -2.95 6.24 -15.34
CA PRO A 17 -2.98 5.88 -16.75
C PRO A 17 -4.33 6.21 -17.37
N GLU A 18 -4.33 6.78 -18.55
CA GLU A 18 -5.54 7.20 -19.27
C GLU A 18 -6.60 6.07 -19.42
N PRO A 19 -6.22 4.78 -19.66
CA PRO A 19 -7.19 3.68 -19.69
C PRO A 19 -7.99 3.52 -18.40
N VAL A 20 -7.44 3.90 -17.23
CA VAL A 20 -8.13 3.82 -15.94
C VAL A 20 -9.30 4.80 -15.90
N TYR A 21 -9.06 6.06 -16.28
CA TYR A 21 -10.12 7.08 -16.34
C TYR A 21 -11.21 6.69 -17.34
N ARG A 22 -10.82 6.29 -18.57
CA ARG A 22 -11.74 5.96 -19.64
C ARG A 22 -12.60 4.76 -19.31
N PHE A 23 -12.00 3.68 -18.84
CA PHE A 23 -12.76 2.47 -18.56
C PHE A 23 -13.71 2.66 -17.38
N MET A 24 -13.27 3.33 -16.32
CA MET A 24 -14.09 3.64 -15.16
C MET A 24 -15.34 4.44 -15.55
N ASP A 25 -15.19 5.54 -16.33
CA ASP A 25 -16.32 6.36 -16.79
C ASP A 25 -17.24 5.59 -17.74
N ALA A 26 -16.67 4.93 -18.76
CA ALA A 26 -17.44 4.17 -19.74
C ALA A 26 -18.21 3.02 -19.10
N PHE A 27 -17.57 2.25 -18.22
CA PHE A 27 -18.21 1.13 -17.53
C PHE A 27 -19.34 1.59 -16.62
N PHE A 28 -19.14 2.67 -15.86
CA PHE A 28 -20.19 3.18 -14.98
C PHE A 28 -21.39 3.72 -15.75
N ARG A 29 -21.18 4.35 -16.92
CA ARG A 29 -22.28 4.81 -17.78
C ARG A 29 -23.08 3.67 -18.40
N SER A 30 -22.42 2.56 -18.77
CA SER A 30 -23.06 1.42 -19.45
C SER A 30 -23.57 0.35 -18.48
N HIS A 31 -22.88 0.13 -17.35
CA HIS A 31 -23.11 -0.97 -16.41
C HIS A 31 -23.19 -0.47 -14.93
N GLY A 32 -23.63 0.77 -14.70
CA GLY A 32 -23.83 1.36 -13.37
C GLY A 32 -25.04 0.77 -12.64
N VAL A 33 -25.16 -0.56 -12.65
CA VAL A 33 -26.23 -1.33 -12.02
C VAL A 33 -25.69 -2.10 -10.82
N ASN A 34 -26.58 -2.54 -9.91
CA ASN A 34 -26.18 -3.40 -8.81
C ASN A 34 -25.80 -4.79 -9.34
N PRO A 35 -24.56 -5.28 -9.13
CA PRO A 35 -24.15 -6.63 -9.49
C PRO A 35 -24.86 -7.66 -8.61
N GLY A 36 -24.88 -8.92 -9.06
CA GLY A 36 -25.45 -10.02 -8.32
C GLY A 36 -26.78 -10.50 -8.89
N ARG A 37 -27.66 -11.11 -8.09
CA ARG A 37 -28.86 -11.87 -8.47
C ARG A 37 -29.96 -11.08 -9.21
N ALA A 38 -29.69 -9.93 -9.76
CA ALA A 38 -30.60 -9.27 -10.67
C ALA A 38 -30.65 -10.11 -11.97
N GLY A 39 -31.80 -10.68 -12.31
CA GLY A 39 -31.96 -11.58 -13.43
C GLY A 39 -31.89 -10.90 -14.81
N HIS A 40 -30.93 -9.99 -15.01
CA HIS A 40 -30.71 -9.27 -16.28
C HIS A 40 -29.21 -9.20 -16.63
N THR A 41 -28.95 -9.15 -17.95
CA THR A 41 -27.60 -9.22 -18.54
C THR A 41 -26.62 -8.22 -17.96
N LEU A 42 -26.99 -6.96 -17.76
CA LEU A 42 -26.11 -5.93 -17.23
C LEU A 42 -25.55 -6.26 -15.83
N ALA A 43 -26.37 -6.88 -14.96
CA ALA A 43 -25.91 -7.28 -13.63
C ALA A 43 -24.92 -8.45 -13.70
N VAL A 44 -25.13 -9.39 -14.63
CA VAL A 44 -24.20 -10.52 -14.88
C VAL A 44 -22.86 -9.99 -15.41
N GLU A 45 -22.88 -9.06 -16.36
CA GLU A 45 -21.68 -8.45 -16.93
C GLU A 45 -20.90 -7.63 -15.87
N ALA A 46 -21.61 -6.91 -15.00
CA ALA A 46 -21.00 -6.21 -13.88
C ALA A 46 -20.33 -7.18 -12.89
N GLU A 47 -20.98 -8.29 -12.55
CA GLU A 47 -20.42 -9.32 -11.69
C GLU A 47 -19.21 -10.02 -12.32
N GLN A 48 -19.25 -10.29 -13.63
CA GLN A 48 -18.12 -10.85 -14.37
C GLN A 48 -16.89 -9.94 -14.31
N MET A 49 -17.06 -8.61 -14.48
CA MET A 49 -15.96 -7.65 -14.35
C MET A 49 -15.39 -7.65 -12.94
N ILE A 50 -16.23 -7.73 -11.90
CA ILE A 50 -15.78 -7.80 -10.50
C ILE A 50 -14.97 -9.08 -10.27
N PHE A 51 -15.47 -10.23 -10.73
CA PHE A 51 -14.77 -11.50 -10.59
C PHE A 51 -13.45 -11.53 -11.39
N GLU A 52 -13.45 -11.00 -12.60
CA GLU A 52 -12.22 -10.81 -13.38
C GLU A 52 -11.19 -10.00 -12.61
N THR A 53 -11.62 -8.90 -11.98
CA THR A 53 -10.72 -8.04 -11.19
C THR A 53 -10.09 -8.79 -10.01
N ARG A 54 -10.88 -9.62 -9.30
CA ARG A 54 -10.35 -10.49 -8.23
C ARG A 54 -9.29 -11.44 -8.77
N ARG A 55 -9.56 -12.10 -9.89
CA ARG A 55 -8.65 -13.04 -10.54
C ARG A 55 -7.35 -12.35 -10.98
N LEU A 56 -7.43 -11.15 -11.57
CA LEU A 56 -6.26 -10.38 -11.98
C LEU A 56 -5.41 -9.96 -10.77
N LEU A 57 -6.05 -9.49 -9.68
CA LEU A 57 -5.34 -9.13 -8.45
C LEU A 57 -4.72 -10.35 -7.75
N ALA A 58 -5.40 -11.50 -7.72
CA ALA A 58 -4.83 -12.74 -7.19
C ALA A 58 -3.54 -13.11 -7.96
N GLN A 59 -3.58 -13.08 -9.29
CA GLN A 59 -2.42 -13.33 -10.13
C GLN A 59 -1.31 -12.28 -9.95
N PHE A 60 -1.68 -11.01 -9.81
CA PHE A 60 -0.75 -9.90 -9.59
C PHE A 60 0.04 -10.04 -8.29
N PHE A 61 -0.61 -10.54 -7.24
CA PHE A 61 0.03 -10.78 -5.94
C PHE A 61 0.58 -12.21 -5.76
N GLY A 62 0.65 -13.02 -6.81
CA GLY A 62 1.16 -14.39 -6.75
C GLY A 62 0.34 -15.32 -5.87
N PHE A 63 -0.94 -15.01 -5.65
CA PHE A 63 -1.86 -15.87 -4.89
C PHE A 63 -2.46 -16.93 -5.81
N ARG A 64 -2.27 -18.22 -5.45
CA ARG A 64 -2.66 -19.38 -6.26
C ARG A 64 -3.95 -20.05 -5.75
N GLY A 65 -4.54 -19.53 -4.66
CA GLY A 65 -5.79 -20.01 -4.10
C GLY A 65 -7.02 -19.47 -4.84
N ASP A 66 -8.19 -19.56 -4.20
CA ASP A 66 -9.46 -19.09 -4.75
C ASP A 66 -9.51 -17.57 -4.89
N PRO A 67 -9.68 -17.00 -6.11
CA PRO A 67 -9.87 -15.56 -6.30
C PRO A 67 -11.01 -14.95 -5.49
N GLY A 68 -11.99 -15.73 -5.05
CA GLY A 68 -13.04 -15.30 -4.13
C GLY A 68 -12.49 -14.79 -2.79
N ARG A 69 -11.25 -15.15 -2.42
CA ARG A 69 -10.56 -14.67 -1.21
C ARG A 69 -9.86 -13.32 -1.38
N VAL A 70 -9.95 -12.71 -2.55
CA VAL A 70 -9.66 -11.28 -2.75
C VAL A 70 -10.89 -10.49 -2.32
N VAL A 71 -10.82 -9.80 -1.20
CA VAL A 71 -11.92 -9.04 -0.58
C VAL A 71 -11.74 -7.56 -0.85
N PHE A 72 -12.74 -6.90 -1.42
CA PHE A 72 -12.71 -5.47 -1.65
C PHE A 72 -13.14 -4.68 -0.40
N THR A 73 -12.45 -3.58 -0.16
CA THR A 73 -12.71 -2.62 0.92
C THR A 73 -12.63 -1.20 0.38
N GLN A 74 -12.94 -0.20 1.20
CA GLN A 74 -12.81 1.19 0.77
C GLN A 74 -11.35 1.62 0.56
N ASN A 75 -10.43 1.05 1.32
CA ASN A 75 -8.99 1.34 1.29
C ASN A 75 -8.25 0.33 2.18
N VAL A 76 -6.92 0.40 2.22
CA VAL A 76 -6.08 -0.45 3.07
C VAL A 76 -6.36 -0.30 4.57
N THR A 77 -6.72 0.90 5.04
CA THR A 77 -7.07 1.11 6.45
C THR A 77 -8.29 0.28 6.86
N ASP A 78 -9.31 0.23 6.00
CA ASP A 78 -10.48 -0.62 6.19
C ASP A 78 -10.11 -2.11 6.17
N ALA A 79 -9.27 -2.54 5.22
CA ALA A 79 -8.75 -3.90 5.16
C ALA A 79 -8.00 -4.31 6.43
N LEU A 80 -7.07 -3.47 6.90
CA LEU A 80 -6.29 -3.71 8.13
C LEU A 80 -7.18 -3.76 9.38
N ASN A 81 -8.21 -2.90 9.48
CA ASN A 81 -9.17 -2.96 10.57
C ASN A 81 -9.94 -4.29 10.56
N ILE A 82 -10.46 -4.71 9.39
CA ILE A 82 -11.17 -5.99 9.25
C ILE A 82 -10.25 -7.14 9.65
N ALA A 83 -9.01 -7.17 9.15
CA ALA A 83 -8.04 -8.21 9.47
C ALA A 83 -7.71 -8.24 10.96
N LEU A 84 -7.27 -7.13 11.55
CA LEU A 84 -6.79 -7.10 12.93
C LEU A 84 -7.92 -7.36 13.94
N PHE A 85 -9.07 -6.68 13.80
CA PHE A 85 -10.19 -6.90 14.73
C PHE A 85 -10.85 -8.26 14.53
N GLY A 86 -10.77 -8.85 13.33
CA GLY A 86 -11.34 -10.17 13.02
C GLY A 86 -10.44 -11.34 13.42
N LEU A 87 -9.11 -11.16 13.47
CA LEU A 87 -8.15 -12.21 13.82
C LEU A 87 -7.82 -12.26 15.31
N ILE A 88 -7.84 -11.10 16.00
CA ILE A 88 -7.27 -10.92 17.33
C ILE A 88 -8.35 -11.06 18.40
N GLU A 89 -8.05 -11.88 19.42
CA GLU A 89 -8.91 -12.13 20.57
C GLU A 89 -8.33 -11.53 21.85
N SER A 90 -9.13 -11.55 22.92
CA SER A 90 -8.69 -11.04 24.23
C SER A 90 -7.53 -11.86 24.77
N GLY A 91 -6.47 -11.17 25.21
CA GLY A 91 -5.27 -11.79 25.78
C GLY A 91 -4.25 -12.29 24.77
N ASP A 92 -4.49 -12.13 23.47
CA ASP A 92 -3.52 -12.47 22.44
C ASP A 92 -2.26 -11.61 22.52
N HIS A 93 -1.17 -12.12 21.96
CA HIS A 93 0.05 -11.37 21.72
C HIS A 93 0.21 -11.06 20.22
N ILE A 94 0.57 -9.82 19.92
CA ILE A 94 0.84 -9.33 18.56
C ILE A 94 2.27 -8.81 18.51
N VAL A 95 2.96 -9.11 17.41
CA VAL A 95 4.25 -8.50 17.09
C VAL A 95 4.07 -7.59 15.88
N THR A 96 4.56 -6.36 15.99
CA THR A 96 4.55 -5.36 14.94
C THR A 96 5.84 -4.54 14.98
N THR A 97 5.95 -3.51 14.15
CA THR A 97 7.15 -2.67 14.10
C THR A 97 6.89 -1.23 14.53
N ARG A 98 7.96 -0.46 14.74
CA ARG A 98 7.85 0.98 14.99
C ARG A 98 7.77 1.80 13.70
N VAL A 99 7.93 1.18 12.53
CA VAL A 99 7.81 1.85 11.22
C VAL A 99 6.41 1.79 10.63
N GLU A 100 5.42 1.37 11.42
CA GLU A 100 4.04 1.22 10.98
C GLU A 100 3.30 2.55 10.78
N HIS A 101 2.38 2.52 9.81
CA HIS A 101 1.39 3.58 9.63
C HIS A 101 0.29 3.54 10.70
N ASN A 102 -0.39 4.66 10.95
CA ASN A 102 -1.53 4.74 11.88
C ASN A 102 -2.67 3.76 11.59
N SER A 103 -2.79 3.25 10.36
CA SER A 103 -3.76 2.20 10.00
C SER A 103 -3.50 0.86 10.69
N VAL A 104 -2.27 0.62 11.15
CA VAL A 104 -1.89 -0.50 12.01
C VAL A 104 -1.83 -0.08 13.47
N LEU A 105 -1.14 1.04 13.78
CA LEU A 105 -0.90 1.47 15.17
C LEU A 105 -2.20 1.73 15.94
N ARG A 106 -3.14 2.47 15.35
CA ARG A 106 -4.37 2.84 16.04
C ARG A 106 -5.27 1.65 16.36
N PRO A 107 -5.58 0.72 15.42
CA PRO A 107 -6.27 -0.51 15.77
C PRO A 107 -5.59 -1.29 16.91
N LEU A 108 -4.25 -1.40 16.90
CA LEU A 108 -3.51 -2.09 17.94
C LEU A 108 -3.63 -1.40 19.30
N TYR A 109 -3.54 -0.07 19.37
CA TYR A 109 -3.78 0.68 20.62
C TYR A 109 -5.21 0.48 21.16
N HIS A 110 -6.21 0.41 20.29
CA HIS A 110 -7.58 0.09 20.70
C HIS A 110 -7.69 -1.34 21.21
N LEU A 111 -7.06 -2.32 20.56
CA LEU A 111 -7.04 -3.71 21.00
C LEU A 111 -6.31 -3.90 22.35
N GLU A 112 -5.19 -3.21 22.57
CA GLU A 112 -4.51 -3.18 23.88
C GLU A 112 -5.42 -2.67 24.99
N ARG A 113 -6.10 -1.56 24.74
CA ARG A 113 -6.99 -0.92 25.73
C ARG A 113 -8.25 -1.75 26.00
N ASP A 114 -8.90 -2.25 24.94
CA ASP A 114 -10.28 -2.75 25.02
C ASP A 114 -10.34 -4.29 25.15
N ARG A 115 -9.27 -5.02 24.76
CA ARG A 115 -9.23 -6.48 24.77
C ARG A 115 -8.04 -7.08 25.54
N ALA A 116 -7.34 -6.30 26.33
CA ALA A 116 -6.16 -6.76 27.09
C ALA A 116 -5.12 -7.50 26.22
N VAL A 117 -5.00 -7.11 24.95
CA VAL A 117 -4.01 -7.64 24.02
C VAL A 117 -2.63 -7.09 24.39
N ARG A 118 -1.58 -7.91 24.24
CA ARG A 118 -0.20 -7.46 24.39
C ARG A 118 0.42 -7.21 23.01
N VAL A 119 0.96 -6.02 22.79
CA VAL A 119 1.62 -5.66 21.53
C VAL A 119 3.11 -5.37 21.76
N THR A 120 3.97 -6.13 21.08
CA THR A 120 5.40 -5.86 21.01
C THR A 120 5.71 -5.12 19.70
N ARG A 121 6.29 -3.92 19.83
CA ARG A 121 6.68 -3.05 18.70
C ARG A 121 8.19 -3.10 18.55
N VAL A 122 8.68 -3.83 17.54
CA VAL A 122 10.10 -4.00 17.27
C VAL A 122 10.66 -2.76 16.60
N GLY A 123 11.81 -2.27 17.08
CA GLY A 123 12.50 -1.11 16.51
C GLY A 123 13.12 -1.38 15.15
N ALA A 124 13.52 -0.29 14.49
CA ALA A 124 14.24 -0.34 13.23
C ALA A 124 15.59 0.40 13.39
N ASP A 125 16.50 0.22 12.42
CA ASP A 125 17.71 1.03 12.33
C ASP A 125 17.38 2.48 11.88
N ALA A 126 18.39 3.34 11.83
CA ALA A 126 18.24 4.75 11.46
C ALA A 126 17.72 4.96 10.02
N GLU A 127 17.83 3.95 9.17
CA GLU A 127 17.31 3.95 7.80
C GLU A 127 15.91 3.32 7.69
N GLY A 128 15.35 2.80 8.80
CA GLY A 128 14.01 2.25 8.89
C GLY A 128 13.92 0.76 8.53
N TYR A 129 15.00 0.00 8.57
CA TYR A 129 14.96 -1.45 8.38
C TYR A 129 14.85 -2.17 9.72
N VAL A 130 13.90 -3.09 9.77
CA VAL A 130 13.68 -3.95 10.94
C VAL A 130 14.54 -5.20 10.81
N ASP A 131 15.29 -5.54 11.86
CA ASP A 131 16.02 -6.79 11.89
C ASP A 131 15.06 -7.98 12.05
N PRO A 132 15.00 -8.93 11.10
CA PRO A 132 14.17 -10.13 11.22
C PRO A 132 14.51 -10.98 12.46
N ALA A 133 15.74 -10.95 12.96
CA ALA A 133 16.13 -11.63 14.19
C ALA A 133 15.43 -11.01 15.40
N ALA A 134 15.32 -9.67 15.46
CA ALA A 134 14.58 -9.00 16.53
C ALA A 134 13.07 -9.30 16.48
N ILE A 135 12.49 -9.50 15.30
CA ILE A 135 11.11 -10.02 15.17
C ILE A 135 11.03 -11.42 15.76
N ARG A 136 11.92 -12.36 15.36
CA ARG A 136 11.95 -13.74 15.88
C ARG A 136 12.08 -13.78 17.40
N ASP A 137 12.94 -12.95 18.00
CA ASP A 137 13.15 -12.86 19.44
C ASP A 137 11.91 -12.31 20.19
N ALA A 138 11.09 -11.50 19.52
CA ALA A 138 9.83 -10.99 20.06
C ALA A 138 8.68 -12.00 20.02
N LEU A 139 8.79 -13.07 19.21
CA LEU A 139 7.74 -14.08 19.08
C LEU A 139 7.66 -14.98 20.32
N GLY A 140 6.49 -15.55 20.54
CA GLY A 140 6.27 -16.51 21.62
C GLY A 140 5.03 -17.39 21.36
N PRO A 141 4.79 -18.39 22.22
CA PRO A 141 3.74 -19.38 21.99
C PRO A 141 2.31 -18.82 22.01
N ARG A 142 2.14 -17.57 22.43
CA ARG A 142 0.86 -16.84 22.37
C ARG A 142 0.80 -15.79 21.29
N THR A 143 1.82 -15.69 20.43
CA THR A 143 1.80 -14.76 19.31
C THR A 143 0.77 -15.21 18.29
N ARG A 144 -0.31 -14.45 18.17
CA ARG A 144 -1.43 -14.72 17.27
C ARG A 144 -1.23 -14.10 15.89
N VAL A 145 -0.68 -12.89 15.86
CA VAL A 145 -0.50 -12.13 14.63
C VAL A 145 0.88 -11.46 14.61
N VAL A 146 1.54 -11.52 13.48
CA VAL A 146 2.64 -10.63 13.10
C VAL A 146 2.12 -9.70 12.03
N VAL A 147 2.13 -8.38 12.28
CA VAL A 147 1.69 -7.39 11.29
C VAL A 147 2.79 -6.39 11.02
N VAL A 148 3.16 -6.23 9.74
CA VAL A 148 4.22 -5.31 9.32
C VAL A 148 3.84 -4.59 8.04
N ASN A 149 4.31 -3.35 7.86
CA ASN A 149 4.31 -2.72 6.56
C ASN A 149 5.46 -3.27 5.70
N HIS A 150 5.23 -3.43 4.41
CA HIS A 150 6.28 -3.84 3.48
C HIS A 150 7.20 -2.67 3.14
N GLY A 151 6.64 -1.48 2.93
CA GLY A 151 7.39 -0.26 2.60
C GLY A 151 7.04 0.91 3.51
N SER A 152 8.05 1.58 4.09
CA SER A 152 7.83 2.76 4.91
C SER A 152 7.33 3.93 4.08
N ASN A 153 6.23 4.53 4.51
CA ASN A 153 5.66 5.72 3.86
C ASN A 153 6.38 7.03 4.24
N VAL A 154 7.41 6.97 5.06
CA VAL A 154 8.25 8.10 5.48
C VAL A 154 9.65 7.96 4.90
N LEU A 155 10.30 6.82 5.18
CA LEU A 155 11.71 6.58 4.86
C LEU A 155 11.90 5.89 3.51
N GLY A 156 10.90 5.14 3.05
CA GLY A 156 10.99 4.35 1.82
C GLY A 156 11.70 2.99 2.00
N SER A 157 12.15 2.63 3.20
CA SER A 157 12.77 1.32 3.48
C SER A 157 11.80 0.18 3.23
N VAL A 158 12.29 -0.92 2.64
CA VAL A 158 11.52 -2.13 2.30
C VAL A 158 11.95 -3.26 3.22
N GLN A 159 10.98 -3.86 3.95
CA GLN A 159 11.23 -4.90 4.93
C GLN A 159 11.43 -6.27 4.28
N ASP A 160 12.26 -7.12 4.91
CA ASP A 160 12.49 -8.51 4.50
C ASP A 160 11.31 -9.40 4.90
N LEU A 161 10.26 -9.40 4.05
CA LEU A 161 9.06 -10.21 4.29
C LEU A 161 9.33 -11.70 4.27
N ALA A 162 10.34 -12.18 3.53
CA ALA A 162 10.66 -13.60 3.47
C ALA A 162 11.17 -14.11 4.82
N ALA A 163 12.11 -13.39 5.44
CA ALA A 163 12.65 -13.74 6.75
C ALA A 163 11.62 -13.54 7.87
N ILE A 164 10.82 -12.46 7.83
CA ILE A 164 9.77 -12.19 8.83
C ILE A 164 8.65 -13.23 8.72
N GLY A 165 8.18 -13.55 7.51
CA GLY A 165 7.15 -14.57 7.28
C GLY A 165 7.58 -15.97 7.72
N ALA A 166 8.86 -16.33 7.47
CA ALA A 166 9.42 -17.58 7.97
C ALA A 166 9.36 -17.64 9.52
N ALA A 167 9.77 -16.56 10.20
CA ALA A 167 9.71 -16.50 11.66
C ALA A 167 8.26 -16.59 12.20
N ALA A 168 7.30 -15.89 11.58
CA ALA A 168 5.89 -15.97 11.98
C ALA A 168 5.33 -17.39 11.86
N ARG A 169 5.69 -18.10 10.79
CA ARG A 169 5.28 -19.49 10.54
C ARG A 169 5.85 -20.47 11.57
N GLU A 170 7.09 -20.25 12.06
CA GLU A 170 7.71 -21.10 13.11
C GLU A 170 6.86 -21.21 14.37
N VAL A 171 6.09 -20.16 14.71
CA VAL A 171 5.21 -20.13 15.90
C VAL A 171 3.72 -20.27 15.56
N GLY A 172 3.37 -20.44 14.29
CA GLY A 172 1.98 -20.55 13.82
C GLY A 172 1.19 -19.24 13.92
N ALA A 173 1.87 -18.10 13.91
CA ALA A 173 1.23 -16.77 13.89
C ALA A 173 0.76 -16.41 12.49
N VAL A 174 -0.39 -15.74 12.39
CA VAL A 174 -0.92 -15.21 11.12
C VAL A 174 -0.07 -14.01 10.69
N PHE A 175 0.49 -14.08 9.48
CA PHE A 175 1.32 -13.01 8.93
C PHE A 175 0.50 -12.05 8.07
N VAL A 176 0.28 -10.83 8.59
CA VAL A 176 -0.47 -9.74 7.95
C VAL A 176 0.50 -8.70 7.42
N VAL A 177 0.37 -8.31 6.15
CA VAL A 177 1.25 -7.34 5.51
C VAL A 177 0.47 -6.15 4.97
N ASP A 178 0.86 -4.94 5.40
CA ASP A 178 0.41 -3.68 4.79
C ASP A 178 1.29 -3.37 3.57
N THR A 179 0.72 -3.50 2.38
CA THR A 179 1.42 -3.24 1.12
C THR A 179 1.08 -1.87 0.51
N ALA A 180 0.56 -0.93 1.30
CA ALA A 180 0.08 0.37 0.81
C ALA A 180 1.13 1.16 0.01
N GLN A 181 2.43 0.97 0.27
CA GLN A 181 3.51 1.66 -0.43
C GLN A 181 4.24 0.78 -1.46
N SER A 182 4.05 -0.53 -1.42
CA SER A 182 4.80 -1.48 -2.26
C SER A 182 3.96 -2.14 -3.35
N ALA A 183 2.64 -2.32 -3.12
CA ALA A 183 1.74 -2.87 -4.14
C ALA A 183 1.69 -1.97 -5.37
N GLY A 184 2.04 -2.51 -6.53
CA GLY A 184 2.12 -1.78 -7.79
C GLY A 184 3.48 -1.13 -8.07
N VAL A 185 4.45 -1.27 -7.15
CA VAL A 185 5.83 -0.76 -7.28
C VAL A 185 6.84 -1.90 -7.26
N ILE A 186 6.71 -2.79 -6.27
CA ILE A 186 7.62 -3.93 -6.06
C ILE A 186 6.85 -5.23 -6.31
N PRO A 187 7.44 -6.23 -7.00
CA PRO A 187 6.82 -7.55 -7.13
C PRO A 187 6.61 -8.22 -5.77
N ILE A 188 5.40 -8.73 -5.55
CA ILE A 188 5.03 -9.46 -4.32
C ILE A 188 4.42 -10.80 -4.73
N ASP A 189 5.06 -11.91 -4.35
CA ASP A 189 4.49 -13.25 -4.45
C ASP A 189 4.03 -13.68 -3.05
N MET A 190 2.74 -13.52 -2.78
CA MET A 190 2.12 -13.77 -1.48
C MET A 190 2.38 -15.18 -0.97
N ASP A 191 2.25 -16.18 -1.85
CA ASP A 191 2.44 -17.59 -1.48
C ASP A 191 3.92 -17.90 -1.20
N ALA A 192 4.84 -17.39 -2.04
CA ALA A 192 6.27 -17.60 -1.84
C ALA A 192 6.80 -16.93 -0.58
N LEU A 193 6.27 -15.75 -0.22
CA LEU A 193 6.63 -15.00 0.98
C LEU A 193 5.92 -15.51 2.24
N GLY A 194 4.93 -16.40 2.07
CA GLY A 194 4.15 -16.96 3.17
C GLY A 194 3.29 -15.93 3.88
N ILE A 195 2.75 -14.99 3.13
CA ILE A 195 1.82 -13.97 3.64
C ILE A 195 0.43 -14.60 3.78
N ASP A 196 -0.16 -14.50 4.97
CA ASP A 196 -1.51 -15.01 5.24
C ASP A 196 -2.60 -14.00 4.90
N VAL A 197 -2.33 -12.70 5.12
CA VAL A 197 -3.25 -11.61 4.76
C VAL A 197 -2.44 -10.47 4.17
N LEU A 198 -2.65 -10.18 2.89
CA LEU A 198 -2.04 -9.06 2.18
C LEU A 198 -3.07 -7.94 2.06
N CYS A 199 -2.82 -6.76 2.64
CA CYS A 199 -3.72 -5.60 2.60
C CYS A 199 -3.19 -4.54 1.64
N PHE A 200 -4.05 -4.04 0.73
CA PHE A 200 -3.67 -3.08 -0.32
C PHE A 200 -4.65 -1.91 -0.46
N THR A 201 -4.18 -0.83 -1.08
CA THR A 201 -5.02 0.31 -1.49
C THR A 201 -4.90 0.55 -3.00
N GLY A 202 -6.02 0.87 -3.65
CA GLY A 202 -6.04 1.00 -5.10
C GLY A 202 -5.40 2.28 -5.63
N HIS A 203 -5.42 3.37 -4.85
CA HIS A 203 -5.13 4.71 -5.36
C HIS A 203 -3.65 5.13 -5.32
N LYS A 204 -2.75 4.28 -4.81
CA LYS A 204 -1.30 4.50 -4.81
C LYS A 204 -0.64 3.73 -5.96
N GLY A 205 0.41 2.98 -5.71
CA GLY A 205 1.17 2.26 -6.73
C GLY A 205 0.34 1.35 -7.63
N LEU A 206 -0.82 0.84 -7.16
CA LEU A 206 -1.76 0.10 -8.02
C LEU A 206 -2.46 0.96 -9.09
N LEU A 207 -2.26 2.29 -9.11
CA LEU A 207 -2.73 3.22 -10.15
C LEU A 207 -4.25 3.26 -10.38
N GLY A 208 -5.03 2.69 -9.45
CA GLY A 208 -6.48 2.73 -9.46
C GLY A 208 -7.06 4.01 -8.83
N PRO A 209 -8.38 4.17 -8.77
CA PRO A 209 -9.04 5.33 -8.16
C PRO A 209 -9.00 5.30 -6.64
N MET A 210 -9.28 6.45 -6.02
CA MET A 210 -9.57 6.54 -4.58
C MET A 210 -10.88 5.82 -4.24
N GLY A 211 -11.05 5.43 -2.97
CA GLY A 211 -12.28 4.80 -2.49
C GLY A 211 -12.39 3.29 -2.78
N ILE A 212 -11.29 2.68 -3.21
CA ILE A 212 -11.17 1.24 -3.39
C ILE A 212 -9.83 0.74 -2.86
N GLY A 213 -9.85 -0.39 -2.19
CA GLY A 213 -8.74 -1.17 -1.71
C GLY A 213 -9.20 -2.60 -1.44
N GLY A 214 -8.44 -3.36 -0.69
CA GLY A 214 -8.82 -4.72 -0.37
C GLY A 214 -7.77 -5.48 0.40
N MET A 215 -8.05 -6.77 0.54
CA MET A 215 -7.10 -7.74 1.05
C MET A 215 -7.19 -9.03 0.25
N VAL A 216 -6.09 -9.77 0.22
CA VAL A 216 -6.04 -11.17 -0.22
C VAL A 216 -5.83 -12.01 1.03
N VAL A 217 -6.68 -13.00 1.24
CA VAL A 217 -6.67 -13.86 2.43
C VAL A 217 -6.28 -15.27 2.03
N ALA A 218 -5.19 -15.81 2.56
CA ALA A 218 -4.72 -17.16 2.25
C ALA A 218 -5.75 -18.22 2.62
N ASP A 219 -5.71 -19.35 1.91
CA ASP A 219 -6.53 -20.51 2.23
C ASP A 219 -6.28 -20.99 3.66
N GLY A 220 -7.34 -21.35 4.38
CA GLY A 220 -7.27 -21.77 5.78
C GLY A 220 -7.22 -20.64 6.81
N VAL A 221 -7.05 -19.38 6.40
CA VAL A 221 -7.16 -18.23 7.29
C VAL A 221 -8.61 -17.77 7.38
N GLU A 222 -9.16 -17.77 8.58
CA GLU A 222 -10.54 -17.37 8.83
C GLU A 222 -10.59 -16.07 9.63
N ILE A 223 -11.07 -15.02 8.99
CA ILE A 223 -11.27 -13.69 9.61
C ILE A 223 -12.73 -13.58 10.03
N ARG A 224 -12.99 -13.24 11.29
CA ARG A 224 -14.36 -12.97 11.75
C ARG A 224 -14.87 -11.68 11.10
N HIS A 225 -16.13 -11.69 10.71
CA HIS A 225 -16.76 -10.49 10.19
C HIS A 225 -16.85 -9.38 11.25
N MET A 226 -16.53 -8.17 10.86
CA MET A 226 -16.70 -6.94 11.68
C MET A 226 -17.97 -6.18 11.29
N ARG A 227 -18.36 -6.29 10.04
CA ARG A 227 -19.57 -5.69 9.49
C ARG A 227 -20.47 -6.80 8.99
N VAL A 228 -21.76 -6.66 9.26
CA VAL A 228 -22.80 -7.59 8.85
C VAL A 228 -23.91 -6.83 8.12
N GLY A 229 -24.54 -7.45 7.14
CA GLY A 229 -25.61 -6.79 6.39
C GLY A 229 -25.88 -7.45 5.04
N GLY A 230 -26.48 -6.71 4.13
CA GLY A 230 -26.81 -7.21 2.80
C GLY A 230 -25.58 -7.58 2.00
N THR A 231 -25.55 -8.78 1.45
CA THR A 231 -24.46 -9.31 0.64
C THR A 231 -24.88 -9.63 -0.80
N GLY A 232 -26.18 -9.50 -1.11
CA GLY A 232 -26.75 -9.91 -2.40
C GLY A 232 -26.88 -11.45 -2.56
N VAL A 233 -26.42 -12.24 -1.59
CA VAL A 233 -26.51 -13.70 -1.59
C VAL A 233 -27.14 -14.19 -0.29
N ASP A 234 -27.73 -15.41 -0.33
CA ASP A 234 -28.28 -16.10 0.85
C ASP A 234 -29.23 -15.24 1.72
N SER A 235 -30.20 -14.58 1.08
CA SER A 235 -31.13 -13.65 1.75
C SER A 235 -32.04 -14.32 2.79
N ILE A 236 -32.07 -15.65 2.87
CA ILE A 236 -32.88 -16.42 3.85
C ILE A 236 -32.12 -16.55 5.17
N SER A 237 -30.80 -16.64 5.13
CA SER A 237 -29.97 -16.75 6.33
C SER A 237 -30.11 -15.51 7.21
N THR A 238 -30.23 -15.72 8.53
CA THR A 238 -30.23 -14.65 9.54
C THR A 238 -28.81 -14.20 9.91
N PHE A 239 -27.80 -14.96 9.53
CA PHE A 239 -26.41 -14.66 9.81
C PHE A 239 -25.64 -14.29 8.54
N GLN A 240 -24.53 -13.58 8.71
CA GLN A 240 -23.61 -13.27 7.64
C GLN A 240 -23.11 -14.57 6.99
N PRO A 241 -23.02 -14.68 5.66
CA PRO A 241 -22.46 -15.84 4.99
C PRO A 241 -21.03 -16.16 5.42
N ASP A 242 -20.69 -17.43 5.55
CA ASP A 242 -19.33 -17.86 5.90
C ASP A 242 -18.38 -17.87 4.69
N ALA A 243 -18.93 -17.96 3.48
CA ALA A 243 -18.14 -18.03 2.26
C ALA A 243 -17.53 -16.68 1.88
N TYR A 244 -16.24 -16.69 1.51
CA TYR A 244 -15.59 -15.54 0.89
C TYR A 244 -16.15 -15.30 -0.53
N PRO A 245 -16.18 -14.05 -0.99
CA PRO A 245 -15.83 -12.80 -0.30
C PRO A 245 -16.94 -12.28 0.62
N HIS A 246 -18.15 -12.81 0.55
CA HIS A 246 -19.36 -12.31 1.23
C HIS A 246 -19.26 -12.31 2.75
N ARG A 247 -18.40 -13.16 3.31
CA ARG A 247 -18.06 -13.15 4.73
C ARG A 247 -17.60 -11.78 5.22
N LEU A 248 -16.83 -11.05 4.42
CA LEU A 248 -16.21 -9.77 4.81
C LEU A 248 -16.74 -8.58 4.00
N GLU A 249 -17.46 -8.82 2.89
CA GLU A 249 -18.08 -7.77 2.10
C GLU A 249 -19.56 -7.64 2.47
N ALA A 250 -19.91 -6.56 3.15
CA ALA A 250 -21.28 -6.19 3.46
C ALA A 250 -21.64 -4.84 2.82
N GLY A 251 -22.78 -4.78 2.14
CA GLY A 251 -23.24 -3.62 1.38
C GLY A 251 -22.76 -3.63 -0.07
N THR A 252 -23.35 -2.76 -0.89
CA THR A 252 -22.97 -2.61 -2.30
C THR A 252 -21.57 -2.00 -2.41
N GLY A 253 -20.67 -2.69 -3.11
CA GLY A 253 -19.30 -2.24 -3.33
C GLY A 253 -19.18 -1.08 -4.31
N SER A 254 -17.97 -0.49 -4.40
CA SER A 254 -17.66 0.58 -5.36
C SER A 254 -17.40 0.01 -6.75
N ILE A 255 -18.47 -0.15 -7.57
CA ILE A 255 -18.34 -0.65 -8.94
C ILE A 255 -17.38 0.21 -9.79
N PRO A 256 -17.47 1.56 -9.78
CA PRO A 256 -16.49 2.38 -10.49
C PRO A 256 -15.07 2.18 -10.00
N GLY A 257 -14.87 2.03 -8.68
CA GLY A 257 -13.56 1.77 -8.09
C GLY A 257 -12.97 0.44 -8.56
N ILE A 258 -13.78 -0.63 -8.58
CA ILE A 258 -13.35 -1.95 -9.05
C ILE A 258 -13.05 -1.92 -10.56
N ALA A 259 -13.87 -1.22 -11.36
CA ALA A 259 -13.61 -1.04 -12.79
C ALA A 259 -12.29 -0.31 -13.05
N GLY A 260 -11.98 0.73 -12.25
CA GLY A 260 -10.69 1.41 -12.31
C GLY A 260 -9.51 0.50 -11.99
N LEU A 261 -9.63 -0.36 -10.95
CA LEU A 261 -8.62 -1.37 -10.65
C LEU A 261 -8.47 -2.41 -11.78
N ASN A 262 -9.58 -2.84 -12.38
CA ASN A 262 -9.54 -3.74 -13.54
C ASN A 262 -8.72 -3.15 -14.68
N ALA A 263 -8.98 -1.90 -15.02
CA ALA A 263 -8.26 -1.20 -16.07
C ALA A 263 -6.77 -1.00 -15.73
N ALA A 264 -6.48 -0.70 -14.47
CA ALA A 264 -5.10 -0.58 -13.99
C ALA A 264 -4.34 -1.91 -14.12
N GLN A 265 -4.95 -3.04 -13.74
CA GLN A 265 -4.35 -4.36 -13.89
C GLN A 265 -4.06 -4.71 -15.37
N LYS A 266 -4.98 -4.37 -16.27
CA LYS A 266 -4.78 -4.55 -17.72
C LYS A 266 -3.65 -3.65 -18.24
N TRP A 267 -3.58 -2.40 -17.77
CA TRP A 267 -2.51 -1.48 -18.11
C TRP A 267 -1.13 -2.01 -17.64
N PHE A 268 -1.01 -2.56 -16.43
CA PHE A 268 0.24 -3.20 -15.97
C PHE A 268 0.66 -4.33 -16.92
N ALA A 269 -0.27 -5.21 -17.30
CA ALA A 269 0.04 -6.30 -18.21
C ALA A 269 0.48 -5.78 -19.60
N ASP A 270 -0.17 -4.75 -20.13
CA ASP A 270 0.18 -4.16 -21.42
C ASP A 270 1.54 -3.46 -21.37
N LEU A 271 1.81 -2.70 -20.30
CA LEU A 271 3.14 -2.11 -20.06
C LEU A 271 4.23 -3.18 -20.01
N GLY A 272 3.96 -4.27 -19.31
CA GLY A 272 4.92 -5.36 -19.13
C GLY A 272 5.21 -6.12 -20.44
N ARG A 273 4.18 -6.43 -21.23
CA ARG A 273 4.36 -7.05 -22.56
C ARG A 273 5.18 -6.19 -23.50
N GLY A 274 5.16 -4.87 -23.34
CA GLY A 274 5.99 -3.94 -24.09
C GLY A 274 7.45 -3.85 -23.63
N GLN A 275 7.85 -4.51 -22.52
CA GLN A 275 9.21 -4.42 -22.02
C GLN A 275 10.17 -5.36 -22.78
N PRO A 276 11.45 -4.98 -22.94
CA PRO A 276 12.46 -5.84 -23.53
C PRO A 276 12.59 -7.18 -22.77
N GLY A 277 12.58 -8.29 -23.51
CA GLY A 277 12.70 -9.63 -22.94
C GLY A 277 11.41 -10.23 -22.42
N ALA A 278 10.30 -9.52 -22.44
CA ALA A 278 9.00 -10.07 -22.09
C ALA A 278 8.54 -11.09 -23.16
N PRO A 279 8.03 -12.28 -22.77
CA PRO A 279 7.45 -13.22 -23.72
C PRO A 279 6.21 -12.60 -24.40
N THR A 280 6.05 -12.85 -25.70
CA THR A 280 4.92 -12.31 -26.50
C THR A 280 3.56 -12.85 -26.04
N ASP A 281 3.56 -14.03 -25.45
CA ASP A 281 2.39 -14.74 -24.89
C ASP A 281 2.38 -14.74 -23.35
N ALA A 282 3.11 -13.80 -22.72
CA ALA A 282 3.17 -13.68 -21.27
C ALA A 282 1.77 -13.63 -20.66
N ASP A 283 1.51 -14.50 -19.69
CA ASP A 283 0.32 -14.44 -18.88
C ASP A 283 0.26 -13.15 -18.03
N HIS A 284 -0.84 -12.93 -17.32
CA HIS A 284 -1.03 -11.69 -16.55
C HIS A 284 0.05 -11.49 -15.49
N ALA A 285 0.36 -12.53 -14.71
CA ALA A 285 1.35 -12.44 -13.63
C ALA A 285 2.74 -12.13 -14.17
N THR A 286 3.18 -12.86 -15.19
CA THR A 286 4.46 -12.65 -15.86
C THR A 286 4.57 -11.26 -16.46
N ALA A 287 3.56 -10.81 -17.21
CA ALA A 287 3.53 -9.49 -17.81
C ALA A 287 3.60 -8.39 -16.73
N CYS A 288 2.79 -8.49 -15.67
CA CYS A 288 2.86 -7.54 -14.55
C CYS A 288 4.23 -7.53 -13.87
N GLY A 289 4.91 -8.67 -13.75
CA GLY A 289 6.28 -8.72 -13.23
C GLY A 289 7.27 -7.86 -14.03
N TYR A 290 7.23 -7.90 -15.36
CA TYR A 290 8.03 -7.01 -16.21
C TYR A 290 7.65 -5.54 -16.04
N ALA A 291 6.36 -5.23 -15.92
CA ALA A 291 5.90 -3.86 -15.66
C ALA A 291 6.44 -3.32 -14.32
N LEU A 292 6.33 -4.12 -13.26
CA LEU A 292 6.82 -3.75 -11.92
C LEU A 292 8.33 -3.53 -11.93
N GLY A 293 9.12 -4.39 -12.59
CA GLY A 293 10.55 -4.18 -12.73
C GLY A 293 10.89 -2.86 -13.46
N ARG A 294 10.11 -2.46 -14.46
CA ARG A 294 10.26 -1.15 -15.13
C ARG A 294 9.90 0.01 -14.20
N ILE A 295 8.77 -0.08 -13.50
CA ILE A 295 8.31 0.97 -12.58
C ILE A 295 9.32 1.15 -11.44
N GLU A 296 9.72 0.08 -10.78
CA GLU A 296 10.72 0.10 -9.72
C GLU A 296 12.02 0.74 -10.19
N SER A 297 12.52 0.36 -11.37
CA SER A 297 13.75 0.91 -11.93
C SER A 297 13.67 2.43 -12.11
N VAL A 298 12.57 2.94 -12.68
CA VAL A 298 12.35 4.38 -12.89
C VAL A 298 12.25 5.12 -11.57
N GLU A 299 11.39 4.64 -10.68
CA GLU A 299 11.13 5.32 -9.41
C GLU A 299 12.36 5.32 -8.49
N VAL A 300 13.11 4.20 -8.43
CA VAL A 300 14.34 4.12 -7.63
C VAL A 300 15.44 5.00 -8.21
N GLU A 301 15.54 5.12 -9.54
CA GLU A 301 16.48 6.06 -10.16
C GLU A 301 16.15 7.49 -9.77
N HIS A 302 14.89 7.92 -9.89
CA HIS A 302 14.46 9.27 -9.54
C HIS A 302 14.74 9.60 -8.07
N ILE A 303 14.37 8.71 -7.14
CA ILE A 303 14.58 8.99 -5.72
C ILE A 303 16.07 9.00 -5.33
N ARG A 304 16.93 8.23 -6.00
CA ARG A 304 18.38 8.28 -5.80
C ARG A 304 18.99 9.59 -6.31
N ARG A 305 18.53 10.10 -7.47
CA ARG A 305 18.93 11.40 -7.98
C ARG A 305 18.54 12.52 -7.01
N ILE A 306 17.30 12.51 -6.53
CA ILE A 306 16.82 13.45 -5.51
C ILE A 306 17.71 13.36 -4.26
N GLN A 307 17.91 12.17 -3.71
CA GLN A 307 18.72 11.97 -2.52
C GLN A 307 20.15 12.48 -2.68
N HIS A 308 20.80 12.16 -3.81
CA HIS A 308 22.16 12.61 -4.10
C HIS A 308 22.27 14.15 -4.16
N ALA A 309 21.28 14.78 -4.79
CA ALA A 309 21.24 16.25 -4.87
C ALA A 309 21.03 16.87 -3.49
N LEU A 310 20.06 16.38 -2.70
CA LEU A 310 19.80 16.89 -1.36
C LEU A 310 20.98 16.66 -0.39
N ASP A 311 21.70 15.55 -0.52
CA ASP A 311 22.89 15.26 0.29
C ASP A 311 24.07 16.20 -0.01
N ALA A 312 24.06 16.87 -1.18
CA ALA A 312 25.07 17.85 -1.57
C ALA A 312 24.72 19.31 -1.19
N MET A 313 23.49 19.55 -0.72
CA MET A 313 23.04 20.88 -0.29
C MET A 313 23.32 21.10 1.19
N ASP A 314 23.95 22.24 1.52
CA ASP A 314 24.19 22.64 2.90
C ASP A 314 22.86 22.90 3.64
N GLY A 315 22.78 22.59 4.93
CA GLY A 315 21.59 22.82 5.75
C GLY A 315 20.43 21.85 5.51
N ILE A 316 20.64 20.78 4.73
CA ILE A 316 19.61 19.75 4.51
C ILE A 316 19.98 18.46 5.23
N THR A 317 19.06 17.94 6.05
CA THR A 317 19.14 16.61 6.64
C THR A 317 18.20 15.66 5.92
N VAL A 318 18.75 14.62 5.26
CA VAL A 318 18.00 13.61 4.53
C VAL A 318 17.83 12.35 5.37
N HIS A 319 16.59 11.83 5.45
CA HIS A 319 16.20 10.60 6.14
C HIS A 319 15.80 9.52 5.15
N GLY A 320 16.26 8.28 5.37
CA GLY A 320 15.91 7.11 4.55
C GLY A 320 17.11 6.27 4.14
N PRO A 321 16.88 5.25 3.31
CA PRO A 321 17.91 4.30 2.91
C PRO A 321 19.09 4.93 2.20
N ARG A 322 20.28 4.38 2.48
CA ARG A 322 21.54 4.75 1.84
C ARG A 322 22.06 3.62 0.94
N GLY A 323 22.84 3.97 -0.06
CA GLY A 323 23.46 3.00 -0.96
C GLY A 323 22.42 2.19 -1.78
N ASN A 324 22.61 0.87 -1.85
CA ASN A 324 21.80 -0.04 -2.67
C ASN A 324 20.78 -0.87 -1.87
N ARG A 325 20.47 -0.47 -0.64
CA ARG A 325 19.44 -1.17 0.16
C ARG A 325 18.07 -1.07 -0.52
N PRO A 326 17.20 -2.11 -0.41
CA PRO A 326 15.87 -2.14 -1.03
C PRO A 326 15.02 -0.96 -0.57
N ARG A 327 14.38 -0.26 -1.52
CA ARG A 327 13.57 0.91 -1.22
C ARG A 327 12.44 1.14 -2.21
N VAL A 328 11.40 1.84 -1.78
CA VAL A 328 10.43 2.52 -2.64
C VAL A 328 10.86 3.99 -2.85
N ALA A 329 10.28 4.65 -3.83
CA ALA A 329 10.61 6.02 -4.20
C ALA A 329 10.00 7.06 -3.23
N THR A 330 10.45 6.98 -1.98
CA THR A 330 10.04 7.89 -0.91
C THR A 330 11.26 8.21 -0.04
N LEU A 331 11.41 9.46 0.32
CA LEU A 331 12.34 9.92 1.36
C LEU A 331 11.76 11.11 2.12
N ALA A 332 12.26 11.34 3.31
CA ALA A 332 11.95 12.54 4.08
C ALA A 332 13.22 13.41 4.26
N PHE A 333 13.03 14.72 4.38
CA PHE A 333 14.12 15.65 4.64
C PHE A 333 13.67 16.83 5.49
N ASN A 334 14.62 17.50 6.12
CA ASN A 334 14.44 18.76 6.84
C ASN A 334 15.45 19.80 6.33
N ILE A 335 15.05 21.06 6.32
CA ILE A 335 15.93 22.22 6.07
C ILE A 335 16.17 22.90 7.42
N ASP A 336 17.44 23.19 7.73
CA ASP A 336 17.84 23.83 8.99
C ASP A 336 17.17 25.20 9.15
N GLY A 337 16.62 25.44 10.33
CA GLY A 337 15.94 26.69 10.64
C GLY A 337 14.52 26.85 10.09
N LEU A 338 14.03 25.94 9.23
CA LEU A 338 12.69 26.01 8.66
C LEU A 338 11.80 24.85 9.16
N PRO A 339 10.61 25.12 9.71
CA PRO A 339 9.62 24.10 9.99
C PRO A 339 9.20 23.37 8.70
N ALA A 340 9.04 22.03 8.76
CA ALA A 340 8.67 21.23 7.60
C ALA A 340 7.38 21.71 6.91
N THR A 341 6.37 22.15 7.68
CA THR A 341 5.11 22.68 7.15
C THR A 341 5.33 23.95 6.35
N GLN A 342 6.21 24.86 6.82
CA GLN A 342 6.54 26.08 6.12
C GLN A 342 7.29 25.80 4.81
N VAL A 343 8.23 24.84 4.81
CA VAL A 343 8.91 24.41 3.57
C VAL A 343 7.89 23.88 2.56
N GLY A 344 6.94 23.03 3.01
CA GLY A 344 5.87 22.53 2.12
C GLY A 344 4.99 23.63 1.54
N GLU A 345 4.62 24.62 2.36
CA GLU A 345 3.83 25.78 1.93
C GLU A 345 4.57 26.65 0.90
N MET A 346 5.86 26.92 1.12
CA MET A 346 6.70 27.70 0.20
C MET A 346 6.91 26.96 -1.13
N LEU A 347 7.18 25.64 -1.10
CA LEU A 347 7.31 24.82 -2.30
C LEU A 347 6.05 24.84 -3.17
N ASP A 348 4.87 24.79 -2.55
CA ASP A 348 3.60 24.84 -3.29
C ASP A 348 3.30 26.27 -3.80
N ALA A 349 3.38 27.29 -2.93
CA ALA A 349 2.97 28.65 -3.26
C ALA A 349 3.89 29.35 -4.27
N ASP A 350 5.22 29.19 -4.10
CA ASP A 350 6.20 29.95 -4.88
C ASP A 350 6.72 29.15 -6.08
N TYR A 351 6.74 27.81 -6.00
CA TYR A 351 7.34 26.93 -7.02
C TYR A 351 6.37 25.91 -7.63
N HIS A 352 5.12 25.82 -7.14
CA HIS A 352 4.12 24.83 -7.58
C HIS A 352 4.59 23.36 -7.43
N VAL A 353 5.45 23.09 -6.45
CA VAL A 353 5.98 21.77 -6.14
C VAL A 353 5.14 21.14 -5.03
N CYS A 354 4.35 20.14 -5.39
CA CYS A 354 3.44 19.45 -4.48
C CYS A 354 4.18 18.37 -3.70
N VAL A 355 4.47 18.62 -2.43
CA VAL A 355 5.06 17.67 -1.46
C VAL A 355 4.12 17.49 -0.26
N ARG A 356 4.48 16.59 0.65
CA ARG A 356 3.77 16.47 1.93
C ARG A 356 4.69 16.80 3.10
N ALA A 357 4.20 17.55 4.08
CA ALA A 357 4.92 17.89 5.28
C ALA A 357 4.20 17.39 6.55
N GLY A 358 4.96 17.09 7.61
CA GLY A 358 4.44 16.68 8.91
C GLY A 358 4.82 15.26 9.32
N LEU A 359 3.96 14.59 10.11
CA LEU A 359 4.22 13.26 10.71
C LEU A 359 3.81 12.08 9.80
N HIS A 360 3.28 12.31 8.61
CA HIS A 360 2.95 11.31 7.59
C HIS A 360 2.13 10.11 8.09
N CYS A 361 1.36 10.29 9.17
CA CYS A 361 0.61 9.23 9.86
C CYS A 361 1.50 8.05 10.35
N ALA A 362 2.78 8.28 10.62
CA ALA A 362 3.73 7.30 11.16
C ALA A 362 4.51 7.91 12.33
N PRO A 363 3.84 8.22 13.47
CA PRO A 363 4.42 9.00 14.56
C PRO A 363 5.64 8.36 15.19
N LEU A 364 5.70 7.02 15.30
CA LEU A 364 6.82 6.32 15.92
C LEU A 364 8.11 6.45 15.10
N VAL A 365 8.01 6.53 13.76
CA VAL A 365 9.16 6.83 12.90
C VAL A 365 9.75 8.20 13.26
N HIS A 366 8.91 9.22 13.39
CA HIS A 366 9.35 10.57 13.73
C HIS A 366 9.85 10.70 15.17
N GLU A 367 9.34 9.87 16.11
CA GLU A 367 9.91 9.74 17.46
C GLU A 367 11.34 9.21 17.40
N ASP A 368 11.56 8.11 16.66
CA ASP A 368 12.87 7.45 16.54
C ASP A 368 13.90 8.33 15.80
N LEU A 369 13.47 9.09 14.79
CA LEU A 369 14.30 10.07 14.09
C LEU A 369 14.55 11.36 14.91
N GLY A 370 13.78 11.58 15.99
CA GLY A 370 13.82 12.83 16.76
C GLY A 370 13.10 14.01 16.10
N THR A 371 12.53 13.82 14.91
CA THR A 371 11.81 14.86 14.14
C THR A 371 10.40 15.15 14.67
N ALA A 372 9.84 14.30 15.54
CA ALA A 372 8.56 14.56 16.18
C ALA A 372 8.53 15.90 16.94
N LYS A 373 9.66 16.31 17.53
CA LYS A 373 9.80 17.57 18.29
C LYS A 373 9.72 18.83 17.42
N ILE A 374 10.02 18.70 16.14
CA ILE A 374 9.96 19.75 15.13
C ILE A 374 8.78 19.57 14.17
N LEU A 375 7.75 18.81 14.60
CA LEU A 375 6.51 18.55 13.89
C LEU A 375 6.68 17.77 12.57
N GLY A 376 7.73 16.95 12.45
CA GLY A 376 7.93 16.03 11.35
C GLY A 376 8.99 16.45 10.33
N ALA A 377 8.81 16.06 9.09
CA ALA A 377 9.70 16.30 7.97
C ALA A 377 8.91 16.64 6.70
N VAL A 378 9.59 17.12 5.68
CA VAL A 378 9.07 17.18 4.30
C VAL A 378 9.30 15.82 3.68
N ARG A 379 8.29 15.27 3.00
CA ARG A 379 8.39 14.02 2.25
C ARG A 379 8.28 14.30 0.76
N ILE A 380 9.22 13.80 0.00
CA ILE A 380 9.20 13.85 -1.47
C ILE A 380 9.10 12.42 -2.00
N ALA A 381 8.19 12.19 -2.94
CA ALA A 381 7.91 10.89 -3.53
C ALA A 381 7.59 11.05 -5.02
N PRO A 382 8.59 10.90 -5.92
CA PRO A 382 8.33 10.80 -7.35
C PRO A 382 7.53 9.55 -7.67
N GLY A 383 6.87 9.51 -8.82
CA GLY A 383 6.15 8.35 -9.32
C GLY A 383 6.61 7.95 -10.72
N TYR A 384 5.99 6.92 -11.28
CA TYR A 384 6.34 6.41 -12.60
C TYR A 384 6.24 7.47 -13.72
N PHE A 385 5.34 8.45 -13.59
CA PHE A 385 5.12 9.51 -14.59
C PHE A 385 5.90 10.81 -14.31
N THR A 386 6.69 10.85 -13.25
CA THR A 386 7.62 11.96 -12.99
C THR A 386 8.71 11.97 -14.08
N ASP A 387 9.01 13.12 -14.67
CA ASP A 387 10.04 13.26 -15.69
C ASP A 387 11.25 14.10 -15.20
N ASP A 388 12.26 14.24 -16.06
CA ASP A 388 13.49 14.97 -15.74
C ASP A 388 13.22 16.45 -15.45
N ASP A 389 12.31 17.09 -16.19
CA ASP A 389 11.94 18.50 -15.98
C ASP A 389 11.29 18.69 -14.60
N ASP A 390 10.46 17.71 -14.15
CA ASP A 390 9.89 17.72 -12.80
C ASP A 390 10.99 17.68 -11.74
N LEU A 391 11.98 16.78 -11.92
CA LEU A 391 13.08 16.60 -10.97
C LEU A 391 13.95 17.85 -10.89
N GLU A 392 14.37 18.41 -12.02
CA GLU A 392 15.22 19.61 -12.07
C GLU A 392 14.53 20.79 -11.41
N HIS A 393 13.23 21.00 -11.70
CA HIS A 393 12.46 22.09 -11.12
C HIS A 393 12.33 21.96 -9.60
N ALA A 394 11.97 20.76 -9.10
CA ALA A 394 11.82 20.54 -7.66
C ALA A 394 13.14 20.67 -6.90
N LEU A 395 14.25 20.19 -7.47
CA LEU A 395 15.59 20.30 -6.86
C LEU A 395 16.05 21.75 -6.83
N GLY A 396 15.85 22.52 -7.89
CA GLY A 396 16.16 23.96 -7.92
C GLY A 396 15.38 24.76 -6.88
N ALA A 397 14.07 24.45 -6.72
CA ALA A 397 13.25 25.07 -5.70
C ALA A 397 13.72 24.74 -4.26
N ILE A 398 14.11 23.49 -3.98
CA ILE A 398 14.61 23.11 -2.66
C ILE A 398 15.98 23.77 -2.37
N GLU A 399 16.86 23.83 -3.38
CA GLU A 399 18.17 24.50 -3.26
C GLU A 399 18.01 25.97 -2.91
N GLU A 400 17.09 26.69 -3.59
CA GLU A 400 16.83 28.11 -3.31
C GLU A 400 16.29 28.34 -1.89
N LEU A 401 15.47 27.42 -1.37
CA LEU A 401 14.95 27.50 0.00
C LEU A 401 15.99 27.14 1.08
N SER A 402 17.06 26.45 0.72
CA SER A 402 18.13 26.06 1.66
C SER A 402 19.22 27.13 1.84
N GLN A 403 19.24 28.16 1.00
CA GLN A 403 20.20 29.28 1.05
C GLN A 403 19.69 30.40 1.95
#